data_8815030b2fb47ebdeaecc8c07d3c0e10
#
_entry.id   8815030b2fb47ebdeaecc8c07d3c0e10
#
_cell.length_a   1.000
_cell.length_b   1.000
_cell.length_c   1.000
_cell.angle_alpha   90.00
_cell.angle_beta   90.00
_cell.angle_gamma   90.00
#
_symmetry.space_group_name_H-M   'P 1'
#
loop_
_entity.id
_entity.type
_entity.pdbx_description
1 polymer ?
#
loop_
_entity_poly.entity_id
_entity_poly.type
_entity_poly.pdbx_seq_one_letter_code
_entity_poly.pdbx_strand_id
1 'polypeptide(L)'
;YEITTRLVGSEMCIRDRVSKVFDTEKQIIRYDNLGIARLIYQLPTTVCEMFLREVFKQGSIESLDQETLFTIQRFFENNLNVSETSRGLFVHRNTLVYRLEKIKKLTGLDLREFDDAIVFKVALMVKKYLSNNPAKY
;
A
#
# COMPACT_ATOMS: atom_id res chain seq x y z
N TYR A 1 14.15 -30.42 -9.76
CA TYR A 1 14.76 -29.26 -10.41
C TYR A 1 13.94 -28.76 -11.59
N GLU A 2 13.48 -29.65 -12.45
CA GLU A 2 12.59 -29.28 -13.56
C GLU A 2 11.27 -28.67 -13.07
N ILE A 3 10.72 -29.17 -12.00
CA ILE A 3 9.52 -28.62 -11.34
C ILE A 3 9.80 -27.20 -10.87
N THR A 4 10.96 -26.95 -10.27
CA THR A 4 11.38 -25.62 -9.82
C THR A 4 11.52 -24.66 -11.00
N THR A 5 12.09 -25.11 -12.12
CA THR A 5 12.22 -24.31 -13.35
C THR A 5 10.85 -23.95 -13.94
N ARG A 6 9.91 -24.88 -13.93
CA ARG A 6 8.53 -24.67 -14.36
C ARG A 6 7.80 -23.64 -13.51
N LEU A 7 7.90 -23.77 -12.19
CA LEU A 7 7.32 -22.83 -11.24
C LEU A 7 7.95 -21.46 -11.40
N VAL A 8 9.27 -21.40 -11.56
CA VAL A 8 10.00 -20.14 -11.75
C VAL A 8 9.52 -19.39 -13.00
N GLY A 9 9.28 -20.08 -14.11
CA GLY A 9 8.77 -19.43 -15.32
C GLY A 9 7.38 -18.82 -15.12
N SER A 10 6.46 -19.57 -14.54
CA SER A 10 5.11 -19.12 -14.22
C SER A 10 5.13 -18.00 -13.17
N GLU A 11 5.93 -18.17 -12.13
CA GLU A 11 6.03 -17.20 -11.03
C GLU A 11 6.74 -15.92 -11.44
N MET A 12 7.72 -15.98 -12.32
CA MET A 12 8.36 -14.78 -12.87
C MET A 12 7.38 -13.95 -13.68
N CYS A 13 6.48 -14.57 -14.43
CA CYS A 13 5.45 -13.88 -15.18
C CYS A 13 4.49 -13.13 -14.23
N ILE A 14 4.07 -13.77 -13.14
CA ILE A 14 3.25 -13.15 -12.10
C ILE A 14 4.03 -12.03 -11.42
N ARG A 15 5.29 -12.27 -11.06
CA ARG A 15 6.15 -11.27 -10.42
C ARG A 15 6.29 -10.02 -11.27
N ASP A 16 6.56 -10.16 -12.57
CA ASP A 16 6.72 -9.03 -13.48
C ASP A 16 5.43 -8.23 -13.59
N ARG A 17 4.27 -8.89 -13.68
CA ARG A 17 2.97 -8.24 -13.72
C ARG A 17 2.66 -7.52 -12.42
N VAL A 18 2.91 -8.16 -11.29
CA VAL A 18 2.68 -7.56 -9.97
C VAL A 18 3.61 -6.36 -9.76
N SER A 19 4.88 -6.47 -10.14
CA SER A 19 5.83 -5.35 -10.09
C SER A 19 5.34 -4.14 -10.86
N LYS A 20 4.88 -4.35 -12.10
CA LYS A 20 4.36 -3.28 -12.95
C LYS A 20 3.11 -2.64 -12.37
N VAL A 21 2.20 -3.45 -11.84
CA VAL A 21 0.94 -2.99 -11.27
C VAL A 21 1.17 -2.17 -10.00
N PHE A 22 2.08 -2.63 -9.14
CA PHE A 22 2.35 -1.96 -7.86
C PHE A 22 3.52 -0.98 -7.91
N ASP A 23 4.11 -0.77 -9.10
CA ASP A 23 5.12 0.26 -9.37
C ASP A 23 6.23 0.27 -8.32
N THR A 24 6.82 -0.90 -8.12
CA THR A 24 7.88 -1.07 -7.13
C THR A 24 9.21 -0.62 -7.74
N GLU A 25 9.84 0.36 -7.14
CA GLU A 25 11.10 0.94 -7.60
C GLU A 25 12.32 0.03 -7.38
N LYS A 26 12.15 -1.06 -6.67
CA LYS A 26 13.25 -1.99 -6.40
C LYS A 26 13.62 -2.78 -7.65
N GLN A 27 14.88 -2.67 -8.05
CA GLN A 27 15.42 -3.36 -9.23
C GLN A 27 15.38 -4.88 -9.13
N ILE A 28 15.46 -5.42 -7.91
CA ILE A 28 15.41 -6.86 -7.67
C ILE A 28 14.24 -7.17 -6.74
N ILE A 29 13.20 -7.77 -7.31
CA ILE A 29 12.04 -8.22 -6.54
C ILE A 29 12.07 -9.73 -6.50
N ARG A 30 12.19 -10.27 -5.31
CA ARG A 30 12.06 -11.71 -5.11
C ARG A 30 10.60 -12.08 -5.00
N TYR A 31 10.24 -13.25 -5.52
CA TYR A 31 8.89 -13.77 -5.46
C TYR A 31 8.32 -13.80 -4.04
N ASP A 32 9.11 -14.24 -3.08
CA ASP A 32 8.77 -14.29 -1.66
C ASP A 32 8.56 -12.90 -1.03
N ASN A 33 9.10 -11.85 -1.64
CA ASN A 33 8.93 -10.47 -1.14
C ASN A 33 7.68 -9.77 -1.69
N LEU A 34 6.94 -10.41 -2.58
CA LEU A 34 5.70 -9.85 -3.12
C LEU A 34 4.56 -9.87 -2.10
N GLY A 35 4.57 -10.84 -1.19
CA GLY A 35 3.66 -10.90 -0.05
C GLY A 35 2.20 -10.64 -0.40
N ILE A 36 1.62 -9.62 0.24
CA ILE A 36 0.21 -9.25 0.10
C ILE A 36 -0.14 -8.85 -1.34
N ALA A 37 0.79 -8.29 -2.10
CA ALA A 37 0.55 -7.90 -3.49
C ALA A 37 0.12 -9.08 -4.36
N ARG A 38 0.68 -10.27 -4.12
CA ARG A 38 0.27 -11.50 -4.81
C ARG A 38 -1.18 -11.86 -4.54
N LEU A 39 -1.59 -11.75 -3.29
CA LEU A 39 -2.97 -12.04 -2.90
C LEU A 39 -3.93 -11.06 -3.55
N ILE A 40 -3.62 -9.78 -3.51
CA ILE A 40 -4.44 -8.73 -4.11
C ILE A 40 -4.58 -8.94 -5.61
N TYR A 41 -3.51 -9.30 -6.29
CA TYR A 41 -3.52 -9.55 -7.73
C TYR A 41 -4.50 -10.66 -8.14
N GLN A 42 -4.79 -11.62 -7.24
CA GLN A 42 -5.72 -12.71 -7.48
C GLN A 42 -7.18 -12.32 -7.23
N LEU A 43 -7.44 -11.17 -6.63
CA LEU A 43 -8.79 -10.76 -6.26
C LEU A 43 -9.55 -10.16 -7.44
N PRO A 44 -10.86 -10.44 -7.57
CA PRO A 44 -11.73 -9.73 -8.50
C PRO A 44 -11.79 -8.23 -8.15
N THR A 45 -11.92 -7.36 -9.16
CA THR A 45 -12.05 -5.90 -8.92
C THR A 45 -13.27 -5.56 -8.06
N THR A 46 -14.35 -6.29 -8.22
CA THR A 46 -15.56 -6.10 -7.39
C THR A 46 -15.27 -6.24 -5.91
N VAL A 47 -14.48 -7.25 -5.54
CA VAL A 47 -14.07 -7.46 -4.14
C VAL A 47 -13.17 -6.32 -3.66
N CYS A 48 -12.24 -5.90 -4.51
CA CYS A 48 -11.35 -4.77 -4.21
C CYS A 48 -12.13 -3.47 -3.99
N GLU A 49 -13.10 -3.18 -4.84
CA GLU A 49 -13.95 -1.99 -4.71
C GLU A 49 -14.82 -2.02 -3.45
N MET A 50 -15.39 -3.19 -3.15
CA MET A 50 -16.15 -3.38 -1.91
C MET A 50 -15.28 -3.12 -0.68
N PHE A 51 -14.08 -3.67 -0.66
CA PHE A 51 -13.13 -3.47 0.43
C PHE A 51 -12.81 -1.99 0.63
N LEU A 52 -12.51 -1.25 -0.44
CA LEU A 52 -12.22 0.18 -0.34
C LEU A 52 -13.41 0.97 0.21
N ARG A 53 -14.62 0.63 -0.20
CA ARG A 53 -15.83 1.27 0.33
C ARG A 53 -16.06 0.98 1.81
N GLU A 54 -15.74 -0.22 2.25
CA GLU A 54 -15.86 -0.60 3.67
C GLU A 54 -14.83 0.10 4.53
N VAL A 55 -13.59 0.20 4.04
CA VAL A 55 -12.49 0.81 4.77
C VAL A 55 -12.67 2.33 4.90
N PHE A 56 -13.06 3.00 3.82
CA PHE A 56 -13.15 4.47 3.75
C PHE A 56 -14.59 4.96 3.81
N LYS A 57 -15.32 4.57 4.85
CA LYS A 57 -16.74 4.98 5.04
C LYS A 57 -16.92 6.48 5.19
N GLN A 58 -15.92 7.18 5.72
CA GLN A 58 -16.02 8.61 6.04
C GLN A 58 -15.33 9.53 5.03
N GLY A 59 -14.62 8.96 4.08
CA GLY A 59 -13.91 9.73 3.06
C GLY A 59 -13.18 8.82 2.10
N SER A 60 -12.70 9.36 0.99
CA SER A 60 -11.95 8.57 0.02
C SER A 60 -10.45 8.87 0.12
N ILE A 61 -9.63 7.90 -0.24
CA ILE A 61 -8.17 8.12 -0.41
C ILE A 61 -7.92 9.28 -1.37
N GLU A 62 -8.83 9.51 -2.31
CA GLU A 62 -8.74 10.57 -3.30
C GLU A 62 -8.80 11.97 -2.69
N SER A 63 -9.31 12.08 -1.47
CA SER A 63 -9.29 13.34 -0.73
C SER A 63 -7.92 13.68 -0.12
N LEU A 64 -6.97 12.72 -0.14
CA LEU A 64 -5.64 12.92 0.39
C LEU A 64 -4.73 13.54 -0.67
N ASP A 65 -4.05 14.61 -0.30
CA ASP A 65 -3.09 15.26 -1.17
C ASP A 65 -1.78 14.47 -1.30
N GLN A 66 -0.96 14.85 -2.25
CA GLN A 66 0.33 14.20 -2.54
C GLN A 66 1.28 14.26 -1.32
N GLU A 67 1.28 15.37 -0.61
CA GLU A 67 2.12 15.53 0.58
C GLU A 67 1.71 14.56 1.69
N THR A 68 0.41 14.41 1.90
CA THR A 68 -0.13 13.46 2.87
C THR A 68 0.21 12.02 2.50
N LEU A 69 0.04 11.64 1.23
CA LEU A 69 0.39 10.31 0.75
C LEU A 69 1.88 10.02 0.91
N PHE A 70 2.73 11.00 0.62
CA PHE A 70 4.18 10.88 0.83
C PHE A 70 4.52 10.70 2.31
N THR A 71 3.88 11.45 3.19
CA THR A 71 4.03 11.30 4.64
C THR A 71 3.66 9.89 5.12
N ILE A 72 2.54 9.36 4.62
CA ILE A 72 2.07 8.00 4.95
C ILE A 72 3.09 6.97 4.50
N GLN A 73 3.58 7.09 3.27
CA GLN A 73 4.58 6.17 2.73
C GLN A 73 5.84 6.16 3.60
N ARG A 74 6.37 7.33 3.94
CA ARG A 74 7.55 7.44 4.80
C ARG A 74 7.31 6.88 6.19
N PHE A 75 6.11 7.06 6.74
CA PHE A 75 5.74 6.51 8.03
C PHE A 75 5.76 4.97 8.02
N PHE A 76 5.26 4.36 6.96
CA PHE A 76 5.31 2.90 6.80
C PHE A 76 6.73 2.40 6.58
N GLU A 77 7.54 3.09 5.78
CA GLU A 77 8.95 2.74 5.55
C GLU A 77 9.77 2.78 6.84
N ASN A 78 9.42 3.65 7.77
CA ASN A 78 10.06 3.78 9.08
C ASN A 78 9.37 2.93 10.17
N ASN A 79 8.63 1.92 9.79
CA ASN A 79 7.98 0.97 10.71
C ASN A 79 7.10 1.65 11.77
N LEU A 80 6.33 2.65 11.37
CA LEU A 80 5.42 3.40 12.23
C LEU A 80 6.14 4.18 13.35
N ASN A 81 7.41 4.51 13.14
CA ASN A 81 8.18 5.27 14.12
C ASN A 81 8.05 6.77 13.84
N VAL A 82 7.36 7.48 14.74
CA VAL A 82 7.11 8.92 14.62
C VAL A 82 8.41 9.72 14.59
N SER A 83 9.36 9.41 15.47
CA SER A 83 10.61 10.14 15.59
C SER A 83 11.49 10.00 14.33
N GLU A 84 11.65 8.78 13.84
CA GLU A 84 12.42 8.51 12.61
C GLU A 84 11.77 9.17 11.40
N THR A 85 10.45 9.09 11.28
CA THR A 85 9.72 9.68 10.16
C THR A 85 9.84 11.21 10.18
N SER A 86 9.70 11.84 11.34
CA SER A 86 9.83 13.30 11.45
C SER A 86 11.21 13.77 11.06
N ARG A 87 12.27 13.05 11.48
CA ARG A 87 13.64 13.35 11.07
C ARG A 87 13.84 13.22 9.56
N GLY A 88 13.33 12.14 8.99
CA GLY A 88 13.43 11.89 7.55
C GLY A 88 12.69 12.91 6.69
N LEU A 89 11.58 13.46 7.21
CA LEU A 89 10.78 14.48 6.54
C LEU A 89 11.24 15.92 6.87
N PHE A 90 12.21 16.07 7.74
CA PHE A 90 12.68 17.38 8.20
C PHE A 90 11.57 18.25 8.79
N VAL A 91 10.66 17.62 9.54
CA VAL A 91 9.57 18.30 10.24
C VAL A 91 9.66 18.03 11.74
N HIS A 92 9.06 18.92 12.52
CA HIS A 92 8.94 18.69 13.96
C HIS A 92 8.00 17.52 14.24
N ARG A 93 8.29 16.77 15.32
CA ARG A 93 7.47 15.64 15.74
C ARG A 93 5.98 16.00 15.86
N ASN A 94 5.69 17.14 16.45
CA ASN A 94 4.30 17.61 16.62
C ASN A 94 3.60 17.86 15.29
N THR A 95 4.32 18.31 14.28
CA THR A 95 3.79 18.48 12.91
C THR A 95 3.39 17.14 12.31
N LEU A 96 4.23 16.12 12.49
CA LEU A 96 3.90 14.78 12.02
C LEU A 96 2.68 14.20 12.75
N VAL A 97 2.62 14.35 14.07
CA VAL A 97 1.47 13.91 14.88
C VAL A 97 0.20 14.61 14.41
N TYR A 98 0.26 15.90 14.13
CA TYR A 98 -0.86 16.66 13.58
C TYR A 98 -1.34 16.09 12.23
N ARG A 99 -0.39 15.77 11.33
CA ARG A 99 -0.70 15.15 10.03
C ARG A 99 -1.37 13.79 10.21
N LEU A 100 -0.88 12.97 11.13
CA LEU A 100 -1.48 11.66 11.43
C LEU A 100 -2.89 11.78 12.01
N GLU A 101 -3.11 12.76 12.88
CA GLU A 101 -4.46 13.06 13.40
C GLU A 101 -5.42 13.53 12.31
N LYS A 102 -4.93 14.33 11.38
CA LYS A 102 -5.72 14.76 10.22
C LYS A 102 -6.13 13.57 9.36
N ILE A 103 -5.20 12.64 9.11
CA ILE A 103 -5.49 11.40 8.37
C ILE A 103 -6.57 10.59 9.09
N LYS A 104 -6.46 10.46 10.41
CA LYS A 104 -7.46 9.77 11.23
C LYS A 104 -8.85 10.40 11.09
N LYS A 105 -8.93 11.71 11.10
CA LYS A 105 -10.20 12.41 10.91
C LYS A 105 -10.80 12.23 9.53
N LEU A 106 -9.94 12.21 8.49
CA LEU A 106 -10.40 12.09 7.11
C LEU A 106 -10.77 10.64 6.72
N THR A 107 -10.09 9.65 7.27
CA THR A 107 -10.24 8.25 6.86
C THR A 107 -10.89 7.37 7.92
N GLY A 108 -10.86 7.79 9.17
CA GLY A 108 -11.30 6.96 10.30
C GLY A 108 -10.25 5.97 10.80
N LEU A 109 -9.07 5.94 10.19
CA LEU A 109 -7.99 5.01 10.55
C LEU A 109 -6.83 5.74 11.20
N ASP A 110 -6.42 5.27 12.38
CA ASP A 110 -5.24 5.78 13.10
C ASP A 110 -4.01 4.97 12.70
N LEU A 111 -3.13 5.57 11.90
CA LEU A 111 -1.93 4.90 11.40
C LEU A 111 -0.91 4.55 12.48
N ARG A 112 -1.08 5.07 13.69
CA ARG A 112 -0.23 4.71 14.84
C ARG A 112 -0.65 3.38 15.45
N GLU A 113 -1.89 2.96 15.21
CA GLU A 113 -2.40 1.65 15.60
C GLU A 113 -2.04 0.61 14.52
N PHE A 114 -1.47 -0.52 14.96
CA PHE A 114 -0.95 -1.52 14.04
C PHE A 114 -2.01 -2.08 13.10
N ASP A 115 -3.18 -2.42 13.63
CA ASP A 115 -4.26 -3.00 12.83
C ASP A 115 -4.79 -2.01 11.79
N ASP A 116 -4.98 -0.75 12.18
CA ASP A 116 -5.41 0.31 11.27
C ASP A 116 -4.34 0.60 10.20
N ALA A 117 -3.08 0.57 10.58
CA ALA A 117 -1.96 0.74 9.65
C ALA A 117 -1.93 -0.35 8.59
N ILE A 118 -2.14 -1.62 8.98
CA ILE A 118 -2.22 -2.74 8.04
C ILE A 118 -3.37 -2.53 7.06
N VAL A 119 -4.56 -2.24 7.58
CA VAL A 119 -5.75 -2.02 6.75
C VAL A 119 -5.51 -0.89 5.76
N PHE A 120 -4.92 0.21 6.22
CA PHE A 120 -4.62 1.37 5.37
C PHE A 120 -3.59 1.01 4.29
N LYS A 121 -2.53 0.29 4.65
CA LYS A 121 -1.51 -0.15 3.69
C LYS A 121 -2.09 -1.05 2.62
N VAL A 122 -2.91 -2.03 3.01
CA VAL A 122 -3.61 -2.90 2.06
C VAL A 122 -4.54 -2.09 1.16
N ALA A 123 -5.26 -1.12 1.71
CA ALA A 123 -6.16 -0.26 0.95
C ALA A 123 -5.40 0.58 -0.10
N LEU A 124 -4.22 1.11 0.23
CA LEU A 124 -3.37 1.81 -0.74
C LEU A 124 -2.92 0.88 -1.87
N MET A 125 -2.55 -0.36 -1.54
CA MET A 125 -2.14 -1.36 -2.53
C MET A 125 -3.32 -1.74 -3.43
N VAL A 126 -4.49 -1.95 -2.86
CA VAL A 126 -5.72 -2.27 -3.62
C VAL A 126 -6.07 -1.13 -4.58
N LYS A 127 -6.01 0.11 -4.11
CA LYS A 127 -6.26 1.28 -4.95
C LYS A 127 -5.28 1.36 -6.12
N LYS A 128 -4.00 1.16 -5.86
CA LYS A 128 -2.95 1.17 -6.88
C LYS A 128 -3.17 0.06 -7.90
N TYR A 129 -3.55 -1.13 -7.45
CA TYR A 129 -3.91 -2.26 -8.31
C TYR A 129 -5.07 -1.90 -9.24
N LEU A 130 -6.14 -1.33 -8.73
CA LEU A 130 -7.29 -0.93 -9.53
C LEU A 130 -6.95 0.16 -10.55
N SER A 131 -6.11 1.12 -10.18
CA SER A 131 -5.70 2.22 -11.05
C SER A 131 -4.80 1.76 -12.20
N ASN A 132 -3.91 0.80 -11.94
CA ASN A 132 -2.89 0.37 -12.90
C ASN A 132 -3.31 -0.86 -13.72
N ASN A 133 -4.44 -1.46 -13.43
CA ASN A 133 -4.91 -2.67 -14.11
C ASN A 133 -6.39 -2.60 -14.47
N PRO A 134 -6.85 -1.54 -15.16
CA PRO A 134 -8.25 -1.42 -15.55
C PRO A 134 -8.67 -2.44 -16.63
N ALA A 135 -7.72 -2.98 -17.38
CA ALA A 135 -7.96 -3.87 -18.52
C ALA A 135 -8.16 -5.35 -18.15
N LYS A 136 -8.13 -5.69 -16.87
CA LYS A 136 -8.37 -7.06 -16.41
C LYS A 136 -9.83 -7.49 -16.55
N TYR A 137 -10.71 -6.56 -16.91
CA TYR A 137 -12.16 -6.75 -17.04
C TYR A 137 -12.72 -6.21 -18.32
#